data_e198b5816e1194c5d3d61305c6c2f783
#
_entry.id   e198b5816e1194c5d3d61305c6c2f783
#
_cell.length_a   1.000
_cell.length_b   1.000
_cell.length_c   1.000
_cell.angle_alpha   90.00
_cell.angle_beta   90.00
_cell.angle_gamma   90.00
#
_symmetry.space_group_name_H-M   'P 1'
#
loop_
_entity.id
_entity.type
_entity.pdbx_description
1 polymer ?
#
loop_
_entity_poly.entity_id
_entity_poly.type
_entity_poly.pdbx_seq_one_letter_code
_entity_poly.pdbx_strand_id
1 'polypeptide(L)'
;VADFAAYPEAVLQLMGPMEMVPLGTDDLRLLAGRGGKITDDTRAMLATTLPRFAATGAHMRLGLCSFKTGPGRMLPVFTPDQAITTLRMRNRRVALIAAQMLAEGREGALYLRPYQDFPRWTEFRLFIRNRALVGISQYHLDRRYPEIMQRADMIRESIAALCKHLMPALHVETIVADVAVDPAGQAMPLLIELNPSVARTGPGLFSRAGGGNFDGTFRVV
;
A
#
# COMPACT_ATOMS: atom_id res chain seq x y z
N VAL A 1 7.27 10.67 -1.99
CA VAL A 1 6.42 10.01 -3.01
C VAL A 1 5.71 8.78 -2.46
N ALA A 2 6.19 8.13 -1.44
CA ALA A 2 5.57 6.91 -0.91
C ALA A 2 4.82 7.14 0.42
N ASP A 3 4.68 8.37 0.90
CA ASP A 3 3.88 8.70 2.08
C ASP A 3 2.48 9.14 1.65
N PHE A 4 1.44 8.52 2.21
CA PHE A 4 0.05 8.85 1.90
C PHE A 4 -0.28 10.33 2.18
N ALA A 5 0.37 10.94 3.18
CA ALA A 5 0.23 12.37 3.44
C ALA A 5 0.65 13.26 2.25
N ALA A 6 1.49 12.75 1.35
CA ALA A 6 1.96 13.47 0.16
C ALA A 6 1.16 13.12 -1.11
N TYR A 7 0.15 12.23 -1.02
CA TYR A 7 -0.63 11.86 -2.19
C TYR A 7 -1.70 12.91 -2.48
N PRO A 8 -1.89 13.29 -3.75
CA PRO A 8 -3.04 14.09 -4.15
C PRO A 8 -4.35 13.40 -3.77
N GLU A 9 -5.37 14.17 -3.44
CA GLU A 9 -6.68 13.63 -3.08
C GLU A 9 -7.25 12.68 -4.16
N ALA A 10 -7.09 13.05 -5.43
CA ALA A 10 -7.52 12.21 -6.55
C ALA A 10 -6.82 10.83 -6.57
N VAL A 11 -5.58 10.73 -6.08
CA VAL A 11 -4.87 9.43 -5.90
C VAL A 11 -5.44 8.68 -4.70
N LEU A 12 -5.71 9.37 -3.59
CA LEU A 12 -6.28 8.74 -2.39
C LEU A 12 -7.67 8.16 -2.68
N GLN A 13 -8.49 8.82 -3.50
CA GLN A 13 -9.78 8.30 -3.95
C GLN A 13 -9.68 6.96 -4.69
N LEU A 14 -8.61 6.74 -5.46
CA LEU A 14 -8.35 5.46 -6.14
C LEU A 14 -7.93 4.34 -5.17
N MET A 15 -7.58 4.70 -3.95
CA MET A 15 -7.19 3.76 -2.88
C MET A 15 -8.38 3.29 -2.04
N GLY A 16 -9.58 3.81 -2.29
CA GLY A 16 -10.79 3.54 -1.51
C GLY A 16 -10.85 4.29 -0.18
N PRO A 17 -11.88 4.02 0.63
CA PRO A 17 -12.08 4.71 1.90
C PRO A 17 -10.93 4.49 2.86
N MET A 18 -10.54 5.57 3.55
CA MET A 18 -9.41 5.56 4.46
C MET A 18 -9.64 6.53 5.61
N GLU A 19 -9.27 6.11 6.81
CA GLU A 19 -9.28 6.94 8.01
C GLU A 19 -7.85 7.19 8.48
N MET A 20 -7.60 8.37 9.03
CA MET A 20 -6.29 8.76 9.53
C MET A 20 -6.33 8.94 11.05
N VAL A 21 -5.38 8.32 11.74
CA VAL A 21 -5.14 8.50 13.18
C VAL A 21 -3.78 9.15 13.35
N PRO A 22 -3.71 10.42 13.77
CA PRO A 22 -2.44 11.10 14.02
C PRO A 22 -1.62 10.37 15.08
N LEU A 23 -0.30 10.40 14.93
CA LEU A 23 0.65 9.85 15.89
C LEU A 23 1.53 10.97 16.43
N GLY A 24 1.53 11.10 17.76
CA GLY A 24 2.42 12.02 18.46
C GLY A 24 3.87 11.52 18.54
N THR A 25 4.73 12.39 19.06
CA THR A 25 6.16 12.09 19.23
C THR A 25 6.41 10.83 20.07
N ASP A 26 5.63 10.61 21.13
CA ASP A 26 5.79 9.43 21.99
C ASP A 26 5.38 8.12 21.29
N ASP A 27 4.32 8.17 20.46
CA ASP A 27 3.92 7.05 19.62
C ASP A 27 5.05 6.69 18.63
N LEU A 28 5.62 7.71 17.98
CA LEU A 28 6.74 7.52 17.05
C LEU A 28 8.00 6.99 17.75
N ARG A 29 8.29 7.44 18.97
CA ARG A 29 9.39 6.90 19.79
C ARG A 29 9.20 5.42 20.10
N LEU A 30 7.96 5.02 20.46
CA LEU A 30 7.62 3.62 20.67
C LEU A 30 7.88 2.80 19.40
N LEU A 31 7.33 3.25 18.26
CA LEU A 31 7.48 2.56 16.97
C LEU A 31 8.95 2.47 16.54
N ALA A 32 9.76 3.49 16.83
CA ALA A 32 11.19 3.52 16.56
C ALA A 32 12.03 2.64 17.50
N GLY A 33 11.42 2.08 18.57
CA GLY A 33 12.14 1.33 19.60
C GLY A 33 13.03 2.21 20.48
N ARG A 34 12.70 3.51 20.63
CA ARG A 34 13.46 4.53 21.40
C ARG A 34 12.79 4.91 22.72
N GLY A 35 12.02 3.99 23.31
CA GLY A 35 11.11 4.32 24.43
C GLY A 35 9.82 4.95 23.94
N GLY A 36 9.04 5.58 24.84
CA GLY A 36 7.73 6.13 24.49
C GLY A 36 6.58 5.17 24.81
N LYS A 37 5.38 5.64 24.56
CA LYS A 37 4.14 4.89 24.80
C LYS A 37 3.08 5.31 23.77
N ILE A 38 2.08 4.46 23.56
CA ILE A 38 0.89 4.89 22.82
C ILE A 38 0.16 5.93 23.68
N THR A 39 -0.03 7.10 23.12
CA THR A 39 -0.67 8.23 23.80
C THR A 39 -2.15 7.97 24.03
N ASP A 40 -2.76 8.67 25.00
CA ASP A 40 -4.19 8.54 25.28
C ASP A 40 -5.03 9.09 24.11
N ASP A 41 -4.53 10.14 23.42
CA ASP A 41 -5.17 10.67 22.21
C ASP A 41 -5.19 9.63 21.08
N THR A 42 -4.07 8.96 20.80
CA THR A 42 -4.03 7.88 19.81
C THR A 42 -4.97 6.73 20.18
N ARG A 43 -5.07 6.37 21.49
CA ARG A 43 -6.04 5.37 21.97
C ARG A 43 -7.47 5.80 21.73
N ALA A 44 -7.82 7.02 22.09
CA ALA A 44 -9.16 7.58 21.91
C ALA A 44 -9.55 7.63 20.42
N MET A 45 -8.62 8.05 19.56
CA MET A 45 -8.82 8.06 18.11
C MET A 45 -9.03 6.65 17.55
N LEU A 46 -8.24 5.66 17.96
CA LEU A 46 -8.45 4.27 17.56
C LEU A 46 -9.80 3.74 18.04
N ALA A 47 -10.23 4.08 19.25
CA ALA A 47 -11.51 3.64 19.82
C ALA A 47 -12.71 4.21 19.04
N THR A 48 -12.60 5.42 18.50
CA THR A 48 -13.66 6.04 17.69
C THR A 48 -13.62 5.64 16.22
N THR A 49 -12.45 5.30 15.69
CA THR A 49 -12.25 5.02 14.27
C THR A 49 -12.49 3.56 13.91
N LEU A 50 -11.97 2.61 14.71
CA LEU A 50 -12.04 1.18 14.38
C LEU A 50 -13.48 0.61 14.26
N PRO A 51 -14.48 1.07 15.01
CA PRO A 51 -15.86 0.63 14.80
C PRO A 51 -16.39 0.83 13.38
N ARG A 52 -15.84 1.79 12.61
CA ARG A 52 -16.19 2.00 11.19
C ARG A 52 -15.80 0.82 10.30
N PHE A 53 -14.87 -0.02 10.76
CA PHE A 53 -14.39 -1.20 10.06
C PHE A 53 -14.88 -2.52 10.68
N ALA A 54 -15.95 -2.49 11.49
CA ALA A 54 -16.42 -3.67 12.23
C ALA A 54 -16.72 -4.87 11.33
N ALA A 55 -17.21 -4.65 10.09
CA ALA A 55 -17.57 -5.71 9.16
C ALA A 55 -16.35 -6.41 8.53
N THR A 56 -15.26 -5.68 8.29
CA THR A 56 -14.10 -6.18 7.53
C THR A 56 -12.83 -6.28 8.37
N GLY A 57 -12.81 -5.59 9.51
CA GLY A 57 -11.56 -5.22 10.17
C GLY A 57 -10.80 -4.16 9.39
N ALA A 58 -9.74 -3.64 9.97
CA ALA A 58 -8.90 -2.61 9.37
C ALA A 58 -7.53 -3.16 8.98
N HIS A 59 -7.06 -2.76 7.81
CA HIS A 59 -5.66 -2.85 7.42
C HIS A 59 -4.93 -1.58 7.86
N MET A 60 -3.86 -1.74 8.66
CA MET A 60 -3.08 -0.63 9.22
C MET A 60 -1.80 -0.37 8.44
N ARG A 61 -1.47 0.92 8.26
CA ARG A 61 -0.19 1.38 7.69
C ARG A 61 0.36 2.58 8.47
N LEU A 62 1.67 2.65 8.64
CA LEU A 62 2.38 3.88 8.97
C LEU A 62 2.85 4.49 7.65
N GLY A 63 2.10 5.45 7.11
CA GLY A 63 2.39 6.08 5.81
C GLY A 63 2.90 5.09 4.74
N LEU A 64 4.21 4.98 4.66
CA LEU A 64 4.94 4.15 3.68
C LEU A 64 4.87 2.64 3.93
N CYS A 65 4.53 2.19 5.15
CA CYS A 65 4.73 0.81 5.55
C CYS A 65 3.48 0.16 6.14
N SER A 66 3.09 -0.96 5.55
CA SER A 66 2.07 -1.83 6.13
C SER A 66 2.63 -2.62 7.31
N PHE A 67 1.81 -2.84 8.34
CA PHE A 67 2.12 -3.72 9.46
C PHE A 67 2.00 -5.22 9.11
N LYS A 68 1.69 -5.57 7.85
CA LYS A 68 1.59 -6.98 7.39
C LYS A 68 2.90 -7.78 7.49
N THR A 69 4.04 -7.11 7.65
CA THR A 69 5.36 -7.74 7.74
C THR A 69 5.87 -7.70 9.17
N GLY A 70 5.92 -8.83 9.85
CA GLY A 70 6.43 -8.95 11.21
C GLY A 70 6.02 -10.27 11.85
N PRO A 71 6.68 -10.70 12.93
CA PRO A 71 6.22 -11.84 13.71
C PRO A 71 4.85 -11.53 14.32
N GLY A 72 3.88 -12.42 14.14
CA GLY A 72 2.53 -12.26 14.68
C GLY A 72 1.65 -11.32 13.84
N ARG A 73 1.36 -11.69 12.59
CA ARG A 73 0.39 -11.00 11.74
C ARG A 73 -0.94 -10.81 12.48
N MET A 74 -1.21 -9.59 12.93
CA MET A 74 -2.51 -9.22 13.51
C MET A 74 -3.28 -8.31 12.53
N LEU A 75 -3.41 -8.73 11.30
CA LEU A 75 -4.29 -8.10 10.32
C LEU A 75 -5.30 -9.12 9.83
N PRO A 76 -6.57 -8.74 9.70
CA PRO A 76 -7.14 -7.43 10.06
C PRO A 76 -7.19 -7.15 11.56
N VAL A 77 -7.19 -5.86 11.94
CA VAL A 77 -7.46 -5.43 13.32
C VAL A 77 -8.92 -4.98 13.46
N PHE A 78 -9.57 -5.41 14.53
CA PHE A 78 -10.98 -5.10 14.81
C PHE A 78 -11.16 -4.20 16.04
N THR A 79 -10.20 -4.24 16.96
CA THR A 79 -10.31 -3.54 18.24
C THR A 79 -9.10 -2.63 18.49
N PRO A 80 -9.27 -1.58 19.32
CA PRO A 80 -8.16 -0.72 19.74
C PRO A 80 -7.01 -1.51 20.38
N ASP A 81 -7.32 -2.54 21.17
CA ASP A 81 -6.29 -3.37 21.83
C ASP A 81 -5.48 -4.19 20.82
N GLN A 82 -6.12 -4.73 19.77
CA GLN A 82 -5.42 -5.40 18.68
C GLN A 82 -4.52 -4.42 17.91
N ALA A 83 -5.00 -3.21 17.63
CA ALA A 83 -4.21 -2.17 16.99
C ALA A 83 -3.00 -1.79 17.84
N ILE A 84 -3.20 -1.52 19.12
CA ILE A 84 -2.12 -1.18 20.07
C ILE A 84 -1.11 -2.33 20.21
N THR A 85 -1.58 -3.56 20.28
CA THR A 85 -0.71 -4.73 20.28
C THR A 85 0.14 -4.80 19.03
N THR A 86 -0.47 -4.55 17.86
CA THR A 86 0.24 -4.50 16.57
C THR A 86 1.29 -3.39 16.54
N LEU A 87 0.99 -2.20 17.08
CA LEU A 87 1.93 -1.08 17.16
C LEU A 87 3.13 -1.38 18.09
N ARG A 88 2.93 -2.19 19.12
CA ARG A 88 3.99 -2.62 20.05
C ARG A 88 4.88 -3.74 19.50
N MET A 89 4.44 -4.42 18.44
CA MET A 89 5.23 -5.49 17.84
C MET A 89 6.45 -4.91 17.11
N ARG A 90 7.60 -5.55 17.29
CA ARG A 90 8.82 -5.17 16.57
C ARG A 90 8.65 -5.37 15.07
N ASN A 91 8.68 -4.27 14.33
CA ASN A 91 8.71 -4.26 12.88
C ASN A 91 9.85 -3.34 12.41
N ARG A 92 10.91 -3.97 11.87
CA ARG A 92 12.13 -3.25 11.46
C ARG A 92 11.84 -2.12 10.44
N ARG A 93 10.93 -2.35 9.50
CA ARG A 93 10.59 -1.34 8.47
C ARG A 93 9.85 -0.16 9.10
N VAL A 94 8.87 -0.44 9.95
CA VAL A 94 8.12 0.60 10.69
C VAL A 94 9.07 1.39 11.59
N ALA A 95 9.97 0.71 12.32
CA ALA A 95 10.93 1.35 13.20
C ALA A 95 11.87 2.31 12.45
N LEU A 96 12.36 1.94 11.28
CA LEU A 96 13.21 2.82 10.46
C LEU A 96 12.44 4.07 9.99
N ILE A 97 11.19 3.92 9.57
CA ILE A 97 10.35 5.04 9.11
C ILE A 97 10.02 5.97 10.28
N ALA A 98 9.61 5.42 11.43
CA ALA A 98 9.33 6.22 12.62
C ALA A 98 10.58 6.97 13.11
N ALA A 99 11.75 6.32 13.08
CA ALA A 99 13.01 6.97 13.44
C ALA A 99 13.37 8.10 12.48
N GLN A 100 13.10 7.93 11.19
CA GLN A 100 13.30 8.99 10.19
C GLN A 100 12.34 10.16 10.42
N MET A 101 11.03 9.90 10.64
CA MET A 101 10.04 10.94 10.94
C MET A 101 10.47 11.77 12.17
N LEU A 102 10.92 11.10 13.24
CA LEU A 102 11.44 11.78 14.44
C LEU A 102 12.66 12.66 14.13
N ALA A 103 13.60 12.15 13.33
CA ALA A 103 14.81 12.90 12.98
C ALA A 103 14.51 14.14 12.10
N GLU A 104 13.48 14.08 11.29
CA GLU A 104 13.02 15.16 10.42
C GLU A 104 12.01 16.09 11.10
N GLY A 105 11.65 15.84 12.37
CA GLY A 105 10.62 16.62 13.08
C GLY A 105 9.22 16.52 12.42
N ARG A 106 8.94 15.45 11.70
CA ARG A 106 7.65 15.24 11.02
C ARG A 106 6.66 14.53 11.92
N GLU A 107 5.43 14.94 11.80
CA GLU A 107 4.31 14.20 12.38
C GLU A 107 4.12 12.85 11.67
N GLY A 108 3.60 11.88 12.38
CA GLY A 108 3.23 10.57 11.86
C GLY A 108 1.71 10.41 11.78
N ALA A 109 1.28 9.46 10.97
CA ALA A 109 -0.12 9.03 10.96
C ALA A 109 -0.24 7.55 10.67
N LEU A 110 -1.21 6.91 11.33
CA LEU A 110 -1.71 5.61 10.92
C LEU A 110 -2.83 5.82 9.92
N TYR A 111 -2.76 5.07 8.85
CA TYR A 111 -3.84 4.98 7.87
C TYR A 111 -4.54 3.63 8.03
N LEU A 112 -5.84 3.70 8.26
CA LEU A 112 -6.74 2.57 8.44
C LEU A 112 -7.64 2.46 7.21
N ARG A 113 -7.66 1.28 6.59
CA ARG A 113 -8.51 0.98 5.42
C ARG A 113 -9.30 -0.29 5.69
N PRO A 114 -10.49 -0.48 5.09
CA PRO A 114 -11.15 -1.78 5.14
C PRO A 114 -10.16 -2.88 4.74
N TYR A 115 -10.09 -3.93 5.54
CA TYR A 115 -9.29 -5.09 5.16
C TYR A 115 -9.97 -5.79 3.98
N GLN A 116 -9.17 -6.08 2.97
CA GLN A 116 -9.61 -6.82 1.80
C GLN A 116 -8.64 -7.99 1.58
N ASP A 117 -9.18 -9.20 1.54
CA ASP A 117 -8.42 -10.40 1.21
C ASP A 117 -8.52 -10.64 -0.29
N PHE A 118 -7.62 -10.04 -1.02
CA PHE A 118 -7.58 -10.17 -2.48
C PHE A 118 -7.13 -11.58 -2.86
N PRO A 119 -7.85 -12.26 -3.79
CA PRO A 119 -7.29 -13.44 -4.43
C PRO A 119 -5.92 -13.09 -5.04
N ARG A 120 -4.90 -13.90 -4.76
CA ARG A 120 -3.51 -13.57 -5.15
C ARG A 120 -3.31 -13.32 -6.65
N TRP A 121 -4.15 -13.90 -7.49
CA TRP A 121 -4.13 -13.70 -8.93
C TRP A 121 -4.61 -12.31 -9.38
N THR A 122 -5.24 -11.53 -8.51
CA THR A 122 -5.77 -10.20 -8.83
C THR A 122 -4.77 -9.07 -8.61
N GLU A 123 -3.64 -9.34 -7.95
CA GLU A 123 -2.66 -8.31 -7.64
C GLU A 123 -1.63 -8.15 -8.79
N PHE A 124 -1.44 -6.90 -9.22
CA PHE A 124 -0.50 -6.55 -10.29
C PHE A 124 0.39 -5.38 -9.89
N ARG A 125 1.61 -5.39 -10.44
CA ARG A 125 2.56 -4.29 -10.35
C ARG A 125 2.68 -3.59 -11.68
N LEU A 126 2.36 -2.30 -11.68
CA LEU A 126 2.40 -1.43 -12.85
C LEU A 126 3.67 -0.60 -12.84
N PHE A 127 4.31 -0.49 -13.98
CA PHE A 127 5.47 0.36 -14.17
C PHE A 127 5.07 1.53 -15.05
N ILE A 128 5.13 2.75 -14.48
CA ILE A 128 4.81 4.00 -15.18
C ILE A 128 6.11 4.79 -15.32
N ARG A 129 6.45 5.19 -16.54
CA ARG A 129 7.60 6.03 -16.86
C ARG A 129 7.16 7.13 -17.83
N ASN A 130 7.59 8.38 -17.57
CA ASN A 130 7.20 9.53 -18.37
C ASN A 130 5.69 9.60 -18.60
N ARG A 131 4.91 9.31 -17.54
CA ARG A 131 3.43 9.26 -17.55
C ARG A 131 2.85 8.23 -18.55
N ALA A 132 3.60 7.22 -18.94
CA ALA A 132 3.15 6.10 -19.77
C ALA A 132 3.28 4.78 -19.03
N LEU A 133 2.30 3.90 -19.21
CA LEU A 133 2.34 2.53 -18.70
C LEU A 133 3.32 1.72 -19.57
N VAL A 134 4.47 1.36 -18.99
CA VAL A 134 5.55 0.66 -19.70
C VAL A 134 5.69 -0.81 -19.29
N GLY A 135 4.81 -1.30 -18.44
CA GLY A 135 4.79 -2.73 -18.08
C GLY A 135 3.76 -3.04 -17.02
N ILE A 136 3.18 -4.22 -17.13
CA ILE A 136 2.30 -4.83 -16.14
C ILE A 136 2.89 -6.19 -15.76
N SER A 137 3.15 -6.42 -14.48
CA SER A 137 3.63 -7.70 -13.96
C SER A 137 2.64 -8.31 -13.00
N GLN A 138 2.42 -9.61 -13.10
CA GLN A 138 1.88 -10.38 -11.98
C GLN A 138 2.68 -10.03 -10.71
N TYR A 139 1.99 -9.82 -9.58
CA TYR A 139 2.64 -9.42 -8.31
C TYR A 139 3.23 -10.64 -7.57
N HIS A 140 2.46 -11.72 -7.43
CA HIS A 140 2.88 -12.96 -6.78
C HIS A 140 3.55 -13.89 -7.78
N LEU A 141 4.88 -13.98 -7.71
CA LEU A 141 5.71 -14.67 -8.70
C LEU A 141 6.01 -16.13 -8.36
N ASP A 142 5.44 -16.66 -7.29
CA ASP A 142 5.71 -18.00 -6.76
C ASP A 142 5.02 -19.12 -7.54
N ARG A 143 4.03 -18.80 -8.37
CA ARG A 143 3.31 -19.77 -9.21
C ARG A 143 2.53 -19.12 -10.33
N ARG A 144 2.13 -19.96 -11.30
CA ARG A 144 1.12 -19.63 -12.32
C ARG A 144 -0.26 -19.54 -11.70
N TYR A 145 -1.06 -18.63 -12.26
CA TYR A 145 -2.48 -18.50 -11.96
C TYR A 145 -3.27 -18.60 -13.28
N PRO A 146 -3.96 -19.73 -13.54
CA PRO A 146 -4.75 -19.90 -14.76
C PRO A 146 -5.80 -18.82 -14.98
N GLU A 147 -6.31 -18.25 -13.88
CA GLU A 147 -7.30 -17.16 -13.87
C GLU A 147 -6.77 -15.91 -14.60
N ILE A 148 -5.48 -15.62 -14.49
CA ILE A 148 -4.87 -14.48 -15.18
C ILE A 148 -4.92 -14.67 -16.68
N MET A 149 -4.58 -15.87 -17.18
CA MET A 149 -4.61 -16.17 -18.61
C MET A 149 -6.01 -16.13 -19.18
N GLN A 150 -6.98 -16.70 -18.45
CA GLN A 150 -8.38 -16.72 -18.85
C GLN A 150 -9.02 -15.33 -18.90
N ARG A 151 -8.49 -14.37 -18.14
CA ARG A 151 -9.04 -13.02 -17.96
C ARG A 151 -8.09 -11.92 -18.41
N ALA A 152 -7.07 -12.25 -19.21
CA ALA A 152 -5.99 -11.33 -19.56
C ALA A 152 -6.48 -10.02 -20.18
N ASP A 153 -7.47 -10.07 -21.06
CA ASP A 153 -8.00 -8.87 -21.70
C ASP A 153 -8.81 -8.01 -20.71
N MET A 154 -9.68 -8.62 -19.89
CA MET A 154 -10.39 -7.90 -18.82
C MET A 154 -9.40 -7.21 -17.87
N ILE A 155 -8.32 -7.89 -17.47
CA ILE A 155 -7.30 -7.33 -16.58
C ILE A 155 -6.62 -6.12 -17.24
N ARG A 156 -6.22 -6.23 -18.51
CA ARG A 156 -5.60 -5.12 -19.26
C ARG A 156 -6.52 -3.92 -19.39
N GLU A 157 -7.78 -4.16 -19.75
CA GLU A 157 -8.79 -3.10 -19.90
C GLU A 157 -9.05 -2.39 -18.58
N SER A 158 -9.23 -3.14 -17.48
CA SER A 158 -9.43 -2.60 -16.14
C SER A 158 -8.24 -1.75 -15.69
N ILE A 159 -7.01 -2.24 -15.89
CA ILE A 159 -5.78 -1.49 -15.56
C ILE A 159 -5.66 -0.24 -16.43
N ALA A 160 -5.97 -0.32 -17.73
CA ALA A 160 -5.96 0.84 -18.61
C ALA A 160 -6.98 1.90 -18.17
N ALA A 161 -8.17 1.48 -17.71
CA ALA A 161 -9.17 2.38 -17.15
C ALA A 161 -8.65 3.08 -15.88
N LEU A 162 -8.05 2.34 -14.94
CA LEU A 162 -7.41 2.94 -13.76
C LEU A 162 -6.33 3.96 -14.16
N CYS A 163 -5.48 3.62 -15.11
CA CYS A 163 -4.39 4.49 -15.57
C CYS A 163 -4.88 5.82 -16.13
N LYS A 164 -6.05 5.88 -16.77
CA LYS A 164 -6.66 7.13 -17.24
C LYS A 164 -6.96 8.12 -16.10
N HIS A 165 -7.27 7.61 -14.91
CA HIS A 165 -7.52 8.42 -13.73
C HIS A 165 -6.25 8.67 -12.92
N LEU A 166 -5.39 7.65 -12.80
CA LEU A 166 -4.18 7.72 -12.01
C LEU A 166 -3.12 8.67 -12.60
N MET A 167 -2.83 8.54 -13.89
CA MET A 167 -1.73 9.31 -14.51
C MET A 167 -1.88 10.83 -14.42
N PRO A 168 -3.06 11.42 -14.70
CA PRO A 168 -3.25 12.87 -14.54
C PRO A 168 -3.12 13.34 -13.09
N ALA A 169 -3.46 12.47 -12.12
CA ALA A 169 -3.41 12.78 -10.70
C ALA A 169 -2.00 12.69 -10.09
N LEU A 170 -1.03 12.08 -10.80
CA LEU A 170 0.33 11.94 -10.32
C LEU A 170 1.11 13.25 -10.45
N HIS A 171 1.83 13.63 -9.37
CA HIS A 171 2.79 14.75 -9.40
C HIS A 171 4.18 14.33 -9.87
N VAL A 172 4.37 13.04 -10.18
CA VAL A 172 5.64 12.46 -10.64
C VAL A 172 5.44 11.73 -11.96
N GLU A 173 6.46 11.75 -12.80
CA GLU A 173 6.38 11.13 -14.13
C GLU A 173 6.70 9.63 -14.11
N THR A 174 7.47 9.20 -13.10
CA THR A 174 7.95 7.82 -13.02
C THR A 174 7.66 7.23 -11.64
N ILE A 175 6.88 6.16 -11.62
CA ILE A 175 6.40 5.51 -10.39
C ILE A 175 6.13 4.02 -10.64
N VAL A 176 6.09 3.24 -9.58
CA VAL A 176 5.57 1.86 -9.57
C VAL A 176 4.30 1.84 -8.75
N ALA A 177 3.21 1.36 -9.33
CA ALA A 177 1.92 1.24 -8.66
C ALA A 177 1.57 -0.24 -8.43
N ASP A 178 1.16 -0.60 -7.22
CA ASP A 178 0.61 -1.91 -6.93
C ASP A 178 -0.92 -1.78 -6.88
N VAL A 179 -1.62 -2.65 -7.59
CA VAL A 179 -3.08 -2.60 -7.76
C VAL A 179 -3.70 -3.96 -7.56
N ALA A 180 -4.99 -3.99 -7.19
CA ALA A 180 -5.80 -5.19 -7.21
C ALA A 180 -6.97 -4.99 -8.19
N VAL A 181 -7.13 -5.90 -9.15
CA VAL A 181 -8.28 -5.89 -10.06
C VAL A 181 -9.47 -6.59 -9.41
N ASP A 182 -10.67 -6.12 -9.71
CA ASP A 182 -11.89 -6.80 -9.30
C ASP A 182 -11.99 -8.17 -10.00
N PRO A 183 -12.15 -9.28 -9.26
CA PRO A 183 -12.28 -10.61 -9.85
C PRO A 183 -13.42 -10.75 -10.86
N ALA A 184 -14.50 -9.98 -10.67
CA ALA A 184 -15.65 -9.98 -11.58
C ALA A 184 -15.46 -9.03 -12.78
N GLY A 185 -14.46 -8.14 -12.73
CA GLY A 185 -14.22 -7.11 -13.75
C GLY A 185 -15.30 -6.01 -13.81
N GLN A 186 -16.09 -5.88 -12.74
CA GLN A 186 -17.21 -4.94 -12.69
C GLN A 186 -16.83 -3.60 -12.07
N ALA A 187 -15.81 -3.60 -11.20
CA ALA A 187 -15.32 -2.40 -10.54
C ALA A 187 -13.94 -1.98 -11.05
N MET A 188 -13.65 -0.70 -10.92
CA MET A 188 -12.31 -0.17 -11.18
C MET A 188 -11.30 -0.82 -10.22
N PRO A 189 -10.08 -1.18 -10.70
CA PRO A 189 -9.03 -1.70 -9.82
C PRO A 189 -8.74 -0.77 -8.66
N LEU A 190 -8.49 -1.35 -7.49
CA LEU A 190 -8.09 -0.62 -6.32
C LEU A 190 -6.58 -0.33 -6.37
N LEU A 191 -6.19 0.92 -6.19
CA LEU A 191 -4.80 1.27 -5.97
C LEU A 191 -4.38 0.86 -4.56
N ILE A 192 -3.45 -0.10 -4.45
CA ILE A 192 -2.95 -0.58 -3.16
C ILE A 192 -1.91 0.40 -2.60
N GLU A 193 -0.88 0.71 -3.41
CA GLU A 193 0.18 1.63 -3.03
C GLU A 193 0.96 2.16 -4.24
N LEU A 194 1.63 3.29 -4.05
CA LEU A 194 2.63 3.82 -4.97
C LEU A 194 4.02 3.64 -4.37
N ASN A 195 4.95 3.16 -5.17
CA ASN A 195 6.33 2.93 -4.79
C ASN A 195 7.28 3.75 -5.67
N PRO A 196 8.37 4.32 -5.12
CA PRO A 196 9.36 4.99 -5.94
C PRO A 196 10.01 4.00 -6.93
N SER A 197 10.29 4.46 -8.14
CA SER A 197 10.95 3.64 -9.16
C SER A 197 12.47 3.57 -8.93
N VAL A 198 12.88 2.92 -7.83
CA VAL A 198 14.29 2.75 -7.41
C VAL A 198 14.69 1.27 -7.40
N ALA A 199 15.99 1.00 -7.30
CA ALA A 199 16.52 -0.38 -7.36
C ALA A 199 15.89 -1.35 -6.34
N ARG A 200 15.56 -0.86 -5.13
CA ARG A 200 14.93 -1.67 -4.07
C ARG A 200 13.42 -1.94 -4.28
N THR A 201 12.77 -1.24 -5.21
CA THR A 201 11.41 -1.59 -5.63
C THR A 201 11.53 -2.73 -6.64
N GLY A 202 11.04 -3.91 -6.29
CA GLY A 202 11.17 -5.11 -7.12
C GLY A 202 10.64 -4.90 -8.54
N PRO A 203 11.34 -5.39 -9.57
CA PRO A 203 10.96 -5.18 -10.96
C PRO A 203 9.86 -6.16 -11.45
N GLY A 204 9.30 -7.00 -10.57
CA GLY A 204 8.37 -8.04 -11.01
C GLY A 204 9.04 -9.00 -11.99
N LEU A 205 8.39 -9.26 -13.12
CA LEU A 205 8.91 -10.09 -14.22
C LEU A 205 9.72 -9.31 -15.25
N PHE A 206 10.02 -8.02 -14.99
CA PHE A 206 10.90 -7.20 -15.81
C PHE A 206 12.33 -7.19 -15.26
N SER A 207 13.27 -6.67 -16.04
CA SER A 207 14.65 -6.44 -15.61
C SER A 207 14.95 -4.94 -15.60
N ARG A 208 15.83 -4.53 -14.69
CA ARG A 208 16.42 -3.18 -14.68
C ARG A 208 17.83 -3.15 -15.27
N ALA A 209 18.43 -4.33 -15.50
CA ALA A 209 19.76 -4.43 -16.09
C ALA A 209 19.77 -3.90 -17.52
N GLY A 210 20.87 -3.28 -17.93
CA GLY A 210 21.04 -2.79 -19.30
C GLY A 210 20.01 -1.72 -19.74
N GLY A 211 19.51 -0.89 -18.81
CA GLY A 211 18.46 0.10 -19.10
C GLY A 211 17.04 -0.42 -18.91
N GLY A 212 16.90 -1.74 -18.71
CA GLY A 212 15.64 -2.41 -18.47
C GLY A 212 14.92 -2.89 -19.73
N ASN A 213 14.01 -3.83 -19.55
CA ASN A 213 13.21 -4.41 -20.63
C ASN A 213 11.72 -4.10 -20.46
N PHE A 214 11.42 -2.89 -20.03
CA PHE A 214 10.04 -2.38 -19.90
C PHE A 214 9.56 -1.95 -21.30
N ASP A 215 8.73 -2.78 -21.90
CA ASP A 215 8.36 -2.73 -23.32
C ASP A 215 6.83 -2.58 -23.53
N GLY A 216 6.09 -2.21 -22.48
CA GLY A 216 4.65 -2.08 -22.52
C GLY A 216 3.90 -3.40 -22.36
N THR A 217 4.62 -4.53 -22.22
CA THR A 217 3.97 -5.86 -22.15
C THR A 217 3.31 -6.15 -20.80
N PHE A 218 2.35 -7.08 -20.86
CA PHE A 218 1.75 -7.73 -19.69
C PHE A 218 2.45 -9.08 -19.48
N ARG A 219 3.16 -9.22 -18.34
CA ARG A 219 3.96 -10.40 -18.03
C ARG A 219 3.37 -11.19 -16.86
N VAL A 220 3.26 -12.48 -17.08
CA VAL A 220 2.80 -13.48 -16.12
C VAL A 220 3.78 -14.64 -16.05
N VAL A 221 3.79 -15.38 -14.92
CA VAL A 221 4.62 -16.60 -14.73
C VAL A 221 4.10 -17.74 -15.58
#